data_c56193d6d627e04bc0f7279f7905af91
#
_entry.id   c56193d6d627e04bc0f7279f7905af91
#
_cell.length_a   1.000
_cell.length_b   1.000
_cell.length_c   1.000
_cell.angle_alpha   90.00
_cell.angle_beta   90.00
_cell.angle_gamma   90.00
#
_symmetry.space_group_name_H-M   'P 1'
#
loop_
_entity.id
_entity.type
_entity.pdbx_description
1 polymer ?
#
loop_
_entity_poly.entity_id
_entity_poly.type
_entity_poly.pdbx_seq_one_letter_code
_entity_poly.pdbx_strand_id
1 'polypeptide(L)'
;MFVLGVYGHDARIYRFDRSGVIVSKAFNYISSPEYLGEFLWRLVHPENSSPGIIGSDTTITRPTSKEIERMLAIVQRHHPTLEIEDAKFRQDSRWMDVCWSPLCGGHDSSVPRGRTRCFAIGPPLWQSTNLFSRATVVWRVVIKGHEDKLYALKDSWRELCRNPEVFFYERIQKFKGESEWVGLAKFMGSLNLGDGQGKPSRHRTSSATLRTGEGSLQDRSHVRTLTYPVGHQLSTFTSTRQMVLGLRAAIEGLVFNLWSSNIILKPL
;
A
#
# COMPACT_ATOMS: atom_id res chain seq x y z
N MET A 1 3.70 -15.18 -6.09
CA MET A 1 2.86 -16.31 -6.56
C MET A 1 3.71 -17.21 -7.42
N PHE A 2 3.56 -18.52 -7.27
CA PHE A 2 4.19 -19.50 -8.16
C PHE A 2 3.12 -20.20 -9.01
N VAL A 3 3.47 -20.53 -10.23
CA VAL A 3 2.65 -21.31 -11.17
C VAL A 3 3.54 -22.36 -11.83
N LEU A 4 3.07 -23.59 -11.91
CA LEU A 4 3.68 -24.65 -12.69
C LEU A 4 2.93 -24.78 -14.01
N GLY A 5 3.62 -24.58 -15.13
CA GLY A 5 3.11 -24.85 -16.48
C GLY A 5 3.64 -26.18 -16.98
N VAL A 6 2.73 -27.05 -17.44
CA VAL A 6 3.07 -28.36 -18.02
C VAL A 6 2.65 -28.38 -19.48
N TYR A 7 3.57 -28.75 -20.35
CA TYR A 7 3.42 -28.72 -21.80
C TYR A 7 3.93 -30.03 -22.40
N GLY A 8 3.06 -31.01 -22.57
CA GLY A 8 3.44 -32.37 -22.96
C GLY A 8 4.36 -33.02 -21.90
N HIS A 9 5.61 -33.29 -22.27
CA HIS A 9 6.61 -33.87 -21.35
C HIS A 9 7.50 -32.80 -20.68
N ASP A 10 7.34 -31.53 -21.05
CA ASP A 10 8.12 -30.42 -20.51
C ASP A 10 7.33 -29.62 -19.49
N ALA A 11 8.03 -29.08 -18.50
CA ALA A 11 7.46 -28.19 -17.51
C ALA A 11 8.31 -26.91 -17.37
N ARG A 12 7.68 -25.85 -16.88
CA ARG A 12 8.31 -24.61 -16.45
C ARG A 12 7.72 -24.13 -15.14
N ILE A 13 8.55 -23.53 -14.32
CA ILE A 13 8.14 -22.86 -13.08
C ILE A 13 8.12 -21.37 -13.34
N TYR A 14 7.01 -20.72 -13.02
CA TYR A 14 6.81 -19.28 -13.11
C TYR A 14 6.72 -18.70 -11.72
N ARG A 15 7.54 -17.70 -11.44
CA ARG A 15 7.44 -16.90 -10.22
C ARG A 15 7.00 -15.50 -10.59
N PHE A 16 5.83 -15.12 -10.11
CA PHE A 16 5.26 -13.78 -10.30
C PHE A 16 5.48 -12.93 -9.05
N ASP A 17 5.92 -11.71 -9.24
CA ASP A 17 5.88 -10.65 -8.24
C ASP A 17 5.34 -9.34 -8.84
N ARG A 18 5.39 -8.23 -8.12
CA ARG A 18 4.87 -6.94 -8.58
C ARG A 18 5.73 -6.25 -9.65
N SER A 19 6.95 -6.69 -9.85
CA SER A 19 7.86 -6.17 -10.87
C SER A 19 7.76 -6.93 -12.19
N GLY A 20 7.39 -8.22 -12.15
CA GLY A 20 7.37 -9.04 -13.35
C GLY A 20 7.25 -10.53 -13.08
N VAL A 21 7.71 -11.32 -14.03
CA VAL A 21 7.73 -12.77 -13.95
C VAL A 21 9.13 -13.30 -14.21
N ILE A 22 9.55 -14.27 -13.40
CA ILE A 22 10.74 -15.08 -13.62
C ILE A 22 10.27 -16.44 -14.09
N VAL A 23 10.85 -16.91 -15.20
CA VAL A 23 10.50 -18.19 -15.81
C VAL A 23 11.73 -19.08 -15.80
N SER A 24 11.61 -20.30 -15.30
CA SER A 24 12.68 -21.29 -15.37
C SER A 24 12.96 -21.71 -16.82
N LYS A 25 14.12 -22.28 -17.07
CA LYS A 25 14.31 -23.11 -18.28
C LYS A 25 13.26 -24.21 -18.30
N ALA A 26 12.87 -24.64 -19.52
CA ALA A 26 12.06 -25.84 -19.66
C ALA A 26 12.86 -27.05 -19.17
N PHE A 27 12.20 -27.97 -18.50
CA PHE A 27 12.77 -29.26 -18.11
C PHE A 27 11.76 -30.37 -18.37
N ASN A 28 12.27 -31.50 -18.78
CA ASN A 28 11.45 -32.70 -18.99
C ASN A 28 11.21 -33.37 -17.62
N TYR A 29 9.97 -33.29 -17.11
CA TYR A 29 9.64 -33.81 -15.79
C TYR A 29 9.49 -35.32 -15.72
N ILE A 30 9.53 -36.02 -16.89
CA ILE A 30 9.54 -37.48 -16.94
C ILE A 30 10.98 -38.01 -16.82
N SER A 31 11.91 -37.42 -17.60
CA SER A 31 13.32 -37.86 -17.59
C SER A 31 14.11 -37.23 -16.44
N SER A 32 13.67 -36.12 -15.89
CA SER A 32 14.32 -35.38 -14.78
C SER A 32 13.28 -34.94 -13.76
N PRO A 33 12.62 -35.89 -13.07
CA PRO A 33 11.55 -35.60 -12.09
C PRO A 33 12.05 -34.89 -10.86
N GLU A 34 13.36 -34.93 -10.58
CA GLU A 34 14.01 -34.31 -9.42
C GLU A 34 13.77 -32.80 -9.37
N TYR A 35 13.74 -32.10 -10.50
CA TYR A 35 13.46 -30.64 -10.51
C TYR A 35 12.07 -30.30 -10.03
N LEU A 36 11.07 -31.09 -10.45
CA LEU A 36 9.71 -30.93 -10.01
C LEU A 36 9.55 -31.33 -8.52
N GLY A 37 10.15 -32.44 -8.14
CA GLY A 37 10.16 -32.95 -6.77
C GLY A 37 10.79 -31.94 -5.81
N GLU A 38 11.95 -31.38 -6.17
CA GLU A 38 12.65 -30.37 -5.36
C GLU A 38 11.81 -29.07 -5.25
N PHE A 39 11.21 -28.61 -6.35
CA PHE A 39 10.36 -27.43 -6.31
C PHE A 39 9.16 -27.62 -5.37
N LEU A 40 8.45 -28.76 -5.49
CA LEU A 40 7.30 -29.06 -4.64
C LEU A 40 7.72 -29.23 -3.18
N TRP A 41 8.86 -29.92 -2.93
CA TRP A 41 9.38 -30.09 -1.60
C TRP A 41 9.73 -28.75 -0.93
N ARG A 42 10.43 -27.85 -1.64
CA ARG A 42 10.75 -26.50 -1.14
C ARG A 42 9.52 -25.63 -0.94
N LEU A 43 8.47 -25.82 -1.73
CA LEU A 43 7.22 -25.09 -1.57
C LEU A 43 6.50 -25.49 -0.26
N VAL A 44 6.56 -26.75 0.10
CA VAL A 44 5.91 -27.31 1.30
C VAL A 44 6.81 -27.20 2.54
N HIS A 45 8.15 -27.25 2.36
CA HIS A 45 9.14 -27.16 3.44
C HIS A 45 10.01 -25.91 3.26
N PRO A 46 9.49 -24.71 3.51
CA PRO A 46 10.27 -23.50 3.43
C PRO A 46 11.37 -23.48 4.52
N GLU A 47 12.61 -23.23 4.14
CA GLU A 47 13.81 -23.26 5.01
C GLU A 47 13.73 -22.34 6.24
N ASN A 48 12.89 -21.34 6.22
CA ASN A 48 12.57 -20.51 7.38
C ASN A 48 11.12 -20.75 7.73
N SER A 49 10.85 -21.38 8.86
CA SER A 49 9.54 -21.64 9.45
C SER A 49 8.68 -20.38 9.73
N SER A 50 8.99 -19.31 9.08
CA SER A 50 8.20 -18.09 9.11
C SER A 50 6.92 -18.27 8.29
N PRO A 51 5.74 -18.08 8.87
CA PRO A 51 4.42 -18.28 8.23
C PRO A 51 4.09 -17.31 7.11
N GLY A 52 5.02 -16.87 6.31
CA GLY A 52 4.80 -15.85 5.29
C GLY A 52 5.55 -16.05 3.99
N ILE A 53 6.08 -17.25 3.74
CA ILE A 53 6.82 -17.55 2.50
C ILE A 53 5.91 -17.50 1.26
N ILE A 54 4.61 -17.73 1.42
CA ILE A 54 3.64 -17.70 0.33
C ILE A 54 3.02 -16.30 0.14
N GLY A 55 3.76 -15.24 0.50
CA GLY A 55 3.36 -13.86 0.18
C GLY A 55 2.32 -13.25 1.12
N SER A 56 2.07 -13.82 2.31
CA SER A 56 1.23 -13.18 3.31
C SER A 56 1.97 -11.99 3.95
N ASP A 57 1.29 -10.87 4.06
CA ASP A 57 1.76 -9.69 4.77
C ASP A 57 1.51 -9.87 6.27
N THR A 58 2.58 -10.13 7.03
CA THR A 58 2.51 -10.32 8.50
C THR A 58 2.23 -9.02 9.27
N THR A 59 2.28 -7.87 8.59
CA THR A 59 1.95 -6.55 9.16
C THR A 59 0.46 -6.23 9.04
N ILE A 60 -0.33 -7.14 8.45
CA ILE A 60 -1.78 -7.11 8.38
C ILE A 60 -2.32 -8.31 9.16
N THR A 61 -3.23 -8.06 10.09
CA THR A 61 -3.87 -9.12 10.86
C THR A 61 -5.40 -9.00 10.82
N ARG A 62 -6.09 -10.13 10.84
CA ARG A 62 -7.53 -10.15 11.02
C ARG A 62 -7.87 -9.81 12.48
N PRO A 63 -8.82 -8.91 12.73
CA PRO A 63 -9.31 -8.66 14.08
C PRO A 63 -10.12 -9.88 14.58
N THR A 64 -10.13 -10.08 15.87
CA THR A 64 -11.03 -11.04 16.53
C THR A 64 -12.46 -10.52 16.50
N SER A 65 -13.45 -11.41 16.69
CA SER A 65 -14.87 -11.01 16.76
C SER A 65 -15.12 -9.95 17.84
N LYS A 66 -14.47 -10.05 18.99
CA LYS A 66 -14.58 -9.06 20.08
C LYS A 66 -14.00 -7.69 19.69
N GLU A 67 -12.89 -7.67 18.96
CA GLU A 67 -12.30 -6.43 18.45
C GLU A 67 -13.19 -5.80 17.39
N ILE A 68 -13.79 -6.59 16.50
CA ILE A 68 -14.74 -6.11 15.48
C ILE A 68 -15.93 -5.41 16.15
N GLU A 69 -16.58 -6.06 17.14
CA GLU A 69 -17.71 -5.47 17.87
C GLU A 69 -17.31 -4.15 18.54
N ARG A 70 -16.18 -4.17 19.25
CA ARG A 70 -15.66 -2.98 19.91
C ARG A 70 -15.39 -1.85 18.91
N MET A 71 -14.72 -2.15 17.79
CA MET A 71 -14.36 -1.14 16.78
C MET A 71 -15.59 -0.64 16.05
N LEU A 72 -16.57 -1.49 15.76
CA LEU A 72 -17.85 -1.07 15.18
C LEU A 72 -18.55 -0.03 16.06
N ALA A 73 -18.68 -0.32 17.36
CA ALA A 73 -19.30 0.60 18.33
C ALA A 73 -18.53 1.93 18.45
N ILE A 74 -17.19 1.89 18.41
CA ILE A 74 -16.34 3.08 18.45
C ILE A 74 -16.54 3.91 17.16
N VAL A 75 -16.47 3.29 16.01
CA VAL A 75 -16.59 3.96 14.71
C VAL A 75 -17.99 4.58 14.57
N GLN A 76 -19.06 3.86 14.94
CA GLN A 76 -20.42 4.39 14.90
C GLN A 76 -20.62 5.58 15.86
N ARG A 77 -19.98 5.55 17.03
CA ARG A 77 -20.05 6.66 18.01
C ARG A 77 -19.36 7.93 17.47
N HIS A 78 -18.17 7.81 16.91
CA HIS A 78 -17.38 8.96 16.46
C HIS A 78 -17.75 9.43 15.05
N HIS A 79 -18.30 8.53 14.22
CA HIS A 79 -18.63 8.77 12.81
C HIS A 79 -20.05 8.29 12.48
N PRO A 80 -21.10 8.88 13.10
CA PRO A 80 -22.49 8.40 12.97
C PRO A 80 -23.05 8.53 11.54
N THR A 81 -22.45 9.40 10.71
CA THR A 81 -22.84 9.58 9.31
C THR A 81 -22.17 8.60 8.36
N LEU A 82 -21.24 7.78 8.86
CA LEU A 82 -20.54 6.79 8.05
C LEU A 82 -21.46 5.59 7.82
N GLU A 83 -21.86 5.38 6.59
CA GLU A 83 -22.60 4.17 6.21
C GLU A 83 -21.67 2.96 6.32
N ILE A 84 -22.01 2.02 7.18
CA ILE A 84 -21.29 0.78 7.41
C ILE A 84 -22.20 -0.39 7.08
N GLU A 85 -21.84 -1.15 6.05
CA GLU A 85 -22.46 -2.45 5.79
C GLU A 85 -21.83 -3.49 6.72
N ASP A 86 -22.59 -3.95 7.73
CA ASP A 86 -22.10 -4.79 8.83
C ASP A 86 -21.37 -6.05 8.36
N ALA A 87 -21.90 -6.73 7.34
CA ALA A 87 -21.29 -7.94 6.79
C ALA A 87 -19.90 -7.66 6.19
N LYS A 88 -19.77 -6.62 5.37
CA LYS A 88 -18.50 -6.21 4.77
C LYS A 88 -17.52 -5.68 5.83
N PHE A 89 -18.03 -4.94 6.80
CA PHE A 89 -17.19 -4.48 7.92
C PHE A 89 -16.54 -5.66 8.63
N ARG A 90 -17.31 -6.71 8.97
CA ARG A 90 -16.81 -7.91 9.64
C ARG A 90 -15.83 -8.70 8.78
N GLN A 91 -16.09 -8.80 7.50
CA GLN A 91 -15.28 -9.59 6.57
C GLN A 91 -13.97 -8.88 6.21
N ASP A 92 -14.03 -7.57 5.94
CA ASP A 92 -12.96 -6.84 5.24
C ASP A 92 -12.12 -5.98 6.18
N SER A 93 -12.57 -5.74 7.42
CA SER A 93 -11.75 -4.96 8.38
C SER A 93 -10.47 -5.69 8.76
N ARG A 94 -9.41 -4.90 8.94
CA ARG A 94 -8.05 -5.40 9.25
C ARG A 94 -7.33 -4.47 10.21
N TRP A 95 -6.47 -5.04 11.04
CA TRP A 95 -5.41 -4.30 11.70
C TRP A 95 -4.20 -4.21 10.79
N MET A 96 -3.61 -3.03 10.66
CA MET A 96 -2.45 -2.77 9.81
C MET A 96 -1.41 -1.94 10.55
N ASP A 97 -0.14 -2.28 10.38
CA ASP A 97 0.96 -1.47 10.89
C ASP A 97 1.16 -0.24 10.00
N VAL A 98 1.32 0.92 10.63
CA VAL A 98 1.57 2.21 9.99
C VAL A 98 2.65 2.99 10.75
N CYS A 99 3.15 4.07 10.18
CA CYS A 99 3.99 5.03 10.88
C CYS A 99 3.19 6.32 11.09
N TRP A 100 3.19 6.81 12.33
CA TRP A 100 2.63 8.10 12.69
C TRP A 100 3.77 9.12 12.82
N SER A 101 3.86 10.01 11.86
CA SER A 101 4.87 11.08 11.83
C SER A 101 4.35 12.25 11.01
N PRO A 102 3.36 13.00 11.53
CA PRO A 102 2.77 14.13 10.81
C PRO A 102 3.81 15.23 10.56
N LEU A 103 3.82 15.74 9.34
CA LEU A 103 4.74 16.83 8.93
C LEU A 103 4.16 18.20 9.26
N CYS A 104 2.84 18.37 9.22
CA CYS A 104 2.17 19.66 9.43
C CYS A 104 1.01 19.57 10.40
N GLY A 105 0.86 20.60 11.21
CA GLY A 105 -0.36 21.00 11.91
C GLY A 105 -0.87 20.06 12.99
N GLY A 106 -0.93 20.57 14.21
CA GLY A 106 -1.56 19.94 15.36
C GLY A 106 -0.74 18.77 15.88
N HIS A 107 0.27 19.07 16.65
CA HIS A 107 0.84 18.12 17.59
C HIS A 107 -0.23 17.64 18.53
N ASP A 108 -1.01 16.63 18.11
CA ASP A 108 -1.70 15.80 19.07
C ASP A 108 -0.61 14.97 19.76
N SER A 109 -0.06 15.52 20.84
CA SER A 109 1.02 14.91 21.62
C SER A 109 0.61 13.59 22.26
N SER A 110 -0.65 13.20 22.12
CA SER A 110 -1.21 11.97 22.66
C SER A 110 -0.89 10.74 21.77
N VAL A 111 -0.55 10.92 20.46
CA VAL A 111 -0.07 9.81 19.62
C VAL A 111 1.45 9.77 19.62
N PRO A 112 2.08 8.71 20.12
CA PRO A 112 3.52 8.53 20.01
C PRO A 112 3.97 8.55 18.56
N ARG A 113 4.97 9.36 18.22
CA ARG A 113 5.60 9.30 16.91
C ARG A 113 6.24 7.93 16.70
N GLY A 114 6.10 7.37 15.50
CA GLY A 114 6.72 6.13 15.11
C GLY A 114 5.72 5.07 14.66
N ARG A 115 6.11 3.81 14.81
CA ARG A 115 5.29 2.66 14.38
C ARG A 115 4.10 2.49 15.32
N THR A 116 2.92 2.43 14.73
CA THR A 116 1.64 2.21 15.42
C THR A 116 0.73 1.32 14.57
N ARG A 117 -0.48 1.08 15.03
CA ARG A 117 -1.48 0.30 14.30
C ARG A 117 -2.70 1.15 13.96
N CYS A 118 -3.25 0.92 12.79
CA CYS A 118 -4.55 1.44 12.40
C CYS A 118 -5.55 0.30 12.18
N PHE A 119 -6.82 0.63 12.31
CA PHE A 119 -7.92 -0.26 11.97
C PHE A 119 -8.54 0.18 10.66
N ALA A 120 -8.42 -0.66 9.62
CA ALA A 120 -9.07 -0.45 8.35
C ALA A 120 -10.56 -0.83 8.45
N ILE A 121 -11.42 0.11 8.05
CA ILE A 121 -12.87 0.05 8.21
C ILE A 121 -13.49 -0.50 6.93
N GLY A 122 -13.97 -1.75 6.99
CA GLY A 122 -14.68 -2.41 5.92
C GLY A 122 -13.86 -2.59 4.65
N PRO A 123 -14.50 -2.64 3.46
CA PRO A 123 -13.81 -2.82 2.20
C PRO A 123 -12.93 -1.60 1.86
N PRO A 124 -11.88 -1.79 1.03
CA PRO A 124 -11.07 -0.69 0.56
C PRO A 124 -11.91 0.31 -0.22
N LEU A 125 -11.57 1.60 -0.09
CA LEU A 125 -12.17 2.68 -0.88
C LEU A 125 -11.84 2.55 -2.38
N TRP A 126 -10.68 2.01 -2.66
CA TRP A 126 -10.20 1.76 -4.02
C TRP A 126 -9.13 0.68 -4.04
N GLN A 127 -9.11 -0.12 -5.10
CA GLN A 127 -8.13 -1.19 -5.31
C GLN A 127 -7.76 -1.32 -6.78
N SER A 128 -6.46 -1.37 -7.07
CA SER A 128 -5.95 -1.72 -8.41
C SER A 128 -6.06 -3.22 -8.64
N THR A 129 -6.60 -3.61 -9.79
CA THR A 129 -6.75 -5.02 -10.19
C THR A 129 -5.57 -5.54 -11.02
N ASN A 130 -4.67 -4.67 -11.48
CA ASN A 130 -3.56 -5.06 -12.33
C ASN A 130 -2.47 -5.81 -11.57
N LEU A 131 -2.04 -6.96 -12.10
CA LEU A 131 -1.01 -7.80 -11.49
C LEU A 131 0.37 -7.10 -11.48
N PHE A 132 0.80 -6.57 -12.64
CA PHE A 132 2.07 -5.86 -12.79
C PHE A 132 1.85 -4.35 -12.65
N SER A 133 1.63 -3.91 -11.43
CA SER A 133 1.37 -2.51 -11.12
C SER A 133 1.86 -2.18 -9.72
N ARG A 134 1.65 -0.95 -9.29
CA ARG A 134 1.87 -0.57 -7.89
C ARG A 134 0.92 -1.27 -6.91
N ALA A 135 -0.04 -2.05 -7.40
CA ALA A 135 -1.05 -2.76 -6.61
C ALA A 135 -1.61 -1.90 -5.48
N THR A 136 -1.88 -0.63 -5.81
CA THR A 136 -2.35 0.35 -4.83
C THR A 136 -3.71 -0.06 -4.30
N VAL A 137 -3.85 -0.02 -2.99
CA VAL A 137 -5.11 -0.18 -2.28
C VAL A 137 -5.26 1.03 -1.36
N VAL A 138 -6.44 1.63 -1.34
CA VAL A 138 -6.73 2.76 -0.44
C VAL A 138 -7.80 2.34 0.55
N TRP A 139 -7.48 2.51 1.83
CA TRP A 139 -8.37 2.15 2.95
C TRP A 139 -8.82 3.39 3.69
N ARG A 140 -10.02 3.36 4.24
CA ARG A 140 -10.45 4.25 5.31
C ARG A 140 -10.01 3.63 6.62
N VAL A 141 -9.29 4.39 7.44
CA VAL A 141 -8.74 3.85 8.70
C VAL A 141 -8.94 4.82 9.85
N VAL A 142 -8.96 4.26 11.06
CA VAL A 142 -8.78 4.99 12.32
C VAL A 142 -7.47 4.55 12.96
N ILE A 143 -6.81 5.46 13.66
CA ILE A 143 -5.57 5.15 14.39
C ILE A 143 -5.94 4.66 15.79
N LYS A 144 -5.29 3.59 16.23
CA LYS A 144 -5.47 3.06 17.59
C LYS A 144 -5.17 4.13 18.61
N GLY A 145 -6.15 4.46 19.46
CA GLY A 145 -6.08 5.52 20.46
C GLY A 145 -6.52 6.90 19.95
N HIS A 146 -6.87 7.04 18.67
CA HIS A 146 -7.36 8.27 18.01
C HIS A 146 -8.45 7.95 17.00
N GLU A 147 -9.46 7.27 17.48
CA GLU A 147 -10.56 6.79 16.65
C GLU A 147 -11.57 7.91 16.29
N ASP A 148 -11.38 9.12 16.79
CA ASP A 148 -12.19 10.32 16.52
C ASP A 148 -12.00 10.89 15.11
N LYS A 149 -10.91 10.49 14.40
CA LYS A 149 -10.59 10.97 13.06
C LYS A 149 -10.45 9.83 12.06
N LEU A 150 -10.95 10.07 10.85
CA LEU A 150 -10.81 9.16 9.71
C LEU A 150 -9.62 9.57 8.85
N TYR A 151 -8.78 8.62 8.53
CA TYR A 151 -7.60 8.79 7.68
C TYR A 151 -7.71 7.94 6.42
N ALA A 152 -7.04 8.35 5.35
CA ALA A 152 -6.84 7.53 4.17
C ALA A 152 -5.46 6.84 4.27
N LEU A 153 -5.45 5.51 4.21
CA LEU A 153 -4.24 4.72 4.13
C LEU A 153 -4.06 4.20 2.71
N LYS A 154 -3.03 4.68 2.04
CA LYS A 154 -2.59 4.17 0.75
C LYS A 154 -1.54 3.10 0.96
N ASP A 155 -1.84 1.89 0.57
CA ASP A 155 -0.97 0.71 0.58
C ASP A 155 -0.52 0.43 -0.85
N SER A 156 0.77 0.48 -1.16
CA SER A 156 1.24 0.38 -2.55
C SER A 156 2.69 -0.10 -2.69
N TRP A 157 3.01 -0.63 -3.86
CA TRP A 157 4.35 -1.06 -4.25
C TRP A 157 5.03 0.03 -5.09
N ARG A 158 5.88 0.83 -4.45
CA ARG A 158 6.62 1.93 -5.06
C ARG A 158 7.84 1.44 -5.82
N GLU A 159 8.08 1.93 -7.01
CA GLU A 159 9.34 1.73 -7.74
C GLU A 159 10.49 2.40 -6.98
N LEU A 160 11.59 1.67 -6.79
CA LEU A 160 12.72 2.17 -6.00
C LEU A 160 13.45 3.33 -6.68
N CYS A 161 13.41 3.41 -8.00
CA CYS A 161 14.00 4.51 -8.78
C CYS A 161 13.24 5.85 -8.62
N ARG A 162 12.01 5.83 -8.09
CA ARG A 162 11.21 7.04 -7.87
C ARG A 162 11.34 7.52 -6.42
N ASN A 163 11.31 8.82 -6.23
CA ASN A 163 11.25 9.39 -4.89
C ASN A 163 10.00 8.93 -4.13
N PRO A 164 10.11 8.66 -2.81
CA PRO A 164 8.95 8.34 -1.98
C PRO A 164 8.03 9.56 -1.84
N GLU A 165 6.73 9.31 -1.59
CA GLU A 165 5.76 10.41 -1.42
C GLU A 165 6.16 11.39 -0.31
N VAL A 166 6.73 10.90 0.79
CA VAL A 166 7.21 11.74 1.89
C VAL A 166 8.20 12.82 1.43
N PHE A 167 9.06 12.52 0.46
CA PHE A 167 10.02 13.48 -0.09
C PHE A 167 9.34 14.73 -0.67
N PHE A 168 8.21 14.56 -1.35
CA PHE A 168 7.45 15.69 -1.91
C PHE A 168 6.78 16.50 -0.80
N TYR A 169 6.19 15.83 0.19
CA TYR A 169 5.57 16.50 1.34
C TYR A 169 6.58 17.28 2.18
N GLU A 170 7.78 16.72 2.42
CA GLU A 170 8.88 17.41 3.12
C GLU A 170 9.35 18.65 2.36
N ARG A 171 9.43 18.57 1.02
CA ARG A 171 9.77 19.75 0.20
C ARG A 171 8.69 20.81 0.30
N ILE A 172 7.42 20.47 0.18
CA ILE A 172 6.32 21.42 0.31
C ILE A 172 6.39 22.11 1.67
N GLN A 173 6.61 21.38 2.74
CA GLN A 173 6.73 21.93 4.08
C GLN A 173 7.87 22.93 4.22
N LYS A 174 9.05 22.61 3.66
CA LYS A 174 10.20 23.53 3.68
C LYS A 174 9.93 24.85 2.99
N PHE A 175 9.12 24.86 1.94
CA PHE A 175 8.81 26.09 1.20
C PHE A 175 7.71 26.93 1.82
N LYS A 176 6.75 26.33 2.52
CA LYS A 176 5.56 27.03 3.02
C LYS A 176 5.42 27.06 4.53
N GLY A 177 6.24 26.34 5.27
CA GLY A 177 6.09 26.25 6.71
C GLY A 177 4.75 25.61 7.09
N GLU A 178 4.13 26.12 8.15
CA GLU A 178 2.83 25.63 8.66
C GLU A 178 1.60 26.27 7.99
N SER A 179 1.80 27.07 6.94
CA SER A 179 0.67 27.68 6.23
C SER A 179 -0.25 26.61 5.61
N GLU A 180 -1.52 26.94 5.46
CA GLU A 180 -2.56 26.02 4.97
C GLU A 180 -2.16 25.38 3.63
N TRP A 181 -2.17 24.06 3.60
CA TRP A 181 -1.96 23.25 2.40
C TRP A 181 -3.27 23.16 1.63
N VAL A 182 -3.54 24.18 0.83
CA VAL A 182 -4.77 24.24 0.04
C VAL A 182 -4.75 23.15 -1.03
N GLY A 183 -5.83 22.38 -1.12
CA GLY A 183 -6.01 21.35 -2.14
C GLY A 183 -5.15 20.07 -1.97
N LEU A 184 -4.42 19.95 -0.87
CA LEU A 184 -3.61 18.77 -0.56
C LEU A 184 -4.07 18.11 0.74
N ALA A 185 -4.11 16.78 0.74
CA ALA A 185 -4.28 16.03 1.97
C ALA A 185 -3.02 16.19 2.86
N LYS A 186 -3.20 16.35 4.15
CA LYS A 186 -2.12 16.45 5.13
C LYS A 186 -1.40 15.10 5.24
N PHE A 187 -0.08 15.12 5.18
CA PHE A 187 0.72 13.91 5.38
C PHE A 187 0.83 13.59 6.87
N MET A 188 0.43 12.37 7.23
CA MET A 188 0.40 11.91 8.62
C MET A 188 1.47 10.87 8.92
N GLY A 189 2.10 10.30 7.89
CA GLY A 189 3.21 9.38 8.03
C GLY A 189 3.36 8.41 6.86
N SER A 190 4.53 7.78 6.78
CA SER A 190 4.82 6.75 5.78
C SER A 190 5.66 5.63 6.40
N LEU A 191 5.29 4.39 6.13
CA LEU A 191 6.01 3.19 6.56
C LEU A 191 6.51 2.44 5.32
N ASN A 192 7.83 2.40 5.13
CA ASN A 192 8.45 1.55 4.11
C ASN A 192 8.69 0.16 4.70
N LEU A 193 7.87 -0.80 4.34
CA LEU A 193 7.97 -2.18 4.82
C LEU A 193 9.15 -2.94 4.18
N GLY A 194 9.59 -2.49 3.00
CA GLY A 194 10.71 -3.09 2.27
C GLY A 194 12.09 -2.55 2.68
N ASP A 195 12.17 -1.68 3.67
CA ASP A 195 13.41 -1.01 4.11
C ASP A 195 14.24 -1.85 5.11
N GLY A 196 14.20 -3.15 4.98
CA GLY A 196 15.05 -4.06 5.74
C GLY A 196 16.50 -4.01 5.24
N GLN A 197 17.40 -3.45 6.02
CA GLN A 197 18.84 -3.36 5.73
C GLN A 197 19.42 -4.70 5.27
N GLY A 198 19.76 -4.82 3.98
CA GLY A 198 20.61 -5.86 3.42
C GLY A 198 20.05 -7.29 3.39
N LYS A 199 18.87 -7.57 3.89
CA LYS A 199 18.24 -8.91 3.86
C LYS A 199 17.12 -8.95 2.83
N PRO A 200 16.92 -10.10 2.13
CA PRO A 200 15.74 -10.29 1.29
C PRO A 200 14.47 -10.00 2.09
N SER A 201 13.75 -8.95 1.72
CA SER A 201 12.50 -8.57 2.39
C SER A 201 11.32 -9.07 1.57
N ARG A 202 10.31 -9.63 2.22
CA ARG A 202 9.02 -10.00 1.60
C ARG A 202 8.27 -8.81 1.03
N HIS A 203 8.61 -7.63 1.50
CA HIS A 203 8.04 -6.35 1.10
C HIS A 203 8.88 -5.65 0.02
N ARG A 204 9.79 -6.39 -0.63
CA ARG A 204 10.60 -5.92 -1.75
C ARG A 204 10.57 -6.94 -2.87
N THR A 205 10.42 -6.49 -4.12
CA THR A 205 10.55 -7.39 -5.27
C THR A 205 12.01 -7.70 -5.52
N SER A 206 12.28 -8.87 -6.09
CA SER A 206 13.64 -9.34 -6.40
C SER A 206 13.81 -9.71 -7.88
N SER A 207 12.80 -9.43 -8.71
CA SER A 207 12.84 -9.83 -10.13
C SER A 207 13.91 -9.08 -10.92
N ALA A 208 14.21 -7.82 -10.55
CA ALA A 208 15.22 -7.02 -11.23
C ALA A 208 16.66 -7.46 -10.92
N THR A 209 16.89 -8.11 -9.77
CA THR A 209 18.24 -8.59 -9.38
C THR A 209 18.66 -9.87 -10.09
N LEU A 210 17.70 -10.59 -10.70
CA LEU A 210 17.93 -11.86 -11.39
C LEU A 210 18.02 -11.68 -12.90
N ARG A 211 18.45 -10.53 -13.37
CA ARG A 211 18.51 -10.20 -14.82
C ARG A 211 19.37 -11.16 -15.61
N THR A 212 18.75 -11.81 -16.58
CA THR A 212 19.43 -12.54 -17.66
C THR A 212 19.00 -12.09 -19.06
N GLY A 213 18.23 -11.00 -19.21
CA GLY A 213 17.67 -10.55 -20.48
C GLY A 213 17.44 -9.05 -20.62
N GLU A 214 17.18 -8.61 -21.82
CA GLU A 214 16.84 -7.24 -22.20
C GLU A 214 15.46 -6.86 -21.62
N GLY A 215 15.44 -6.07 -20.58
CA GLY A 215 14.21 -5.54 -20.00
C GLY A 215 14.51 -4.75 -18.73
N SER A 216 14.00 -3.54 -18.63
CA SER A 216 14.16 -2.72 -17.44
C SER A 216 13.11 -3.06 -16.39
N LEU A 217 13.20 -4.22 -15.75
CA LEU A 217 12.40 -4.50 -14.57
C LEU A 217 12.87 -3.59 -13.43
N GLN A 218 11.93 -2.93 -12.79
CA GLN A 218 12.21 -2.00 -11.69
C GLN A 218 11.81 -2.64 -10.37
N ASP A 219 12.76 -2.77 -9.46
CA ASP A 219 12.47 -3.22 -8.12
C ASP A 219 11.48 -2.29 -7.43
N ARG A 220 10.59 -2.90 -6.66
CA ARG A 220 9.53 -2.20 -5.90
C ARG A 220 9.65 -2.50 -4.42
N SER A 221 9.30 -1.52 -3.62
CA SER A 221 9.18 -1.62 -2.17
C SER A 221 7.73 -1.38 -1.75
N HIS A 222 7.25 -2.17 -0.81
CA HIS A 222 5.92 -2.05 -0.24
C HIS A 222 5.89 -0.89 0.75
N VAL A 223 5.04 0.10 0.52
CA VAL A 223 4.96 1.33 1.29
C VAL A 223 3.52 1.63 1.66
N ARG A 224 3.31 2.04 2.89
CA ARG A 224 2.05 2.57 3.40
C ARG A 224 2.18 4.05 3.69
N THR A 225 1.31 4.85 3.10
CA THR A 225 1.25 6.31 3.32
C THR A 225 -0.10 6.67 3.93
N LEU A 226 -0.05 7.38 5.05
CA LEU A 226 -1.22 7.84 5.79
C LEU A 226 -1.45 9.32 5.52
N THR A 227 -2.68 9.70 5.17
CA THR A 227 -3.08 11.08 4.88
C THR A 227 -4.40 11.45 5.56
N TYR A 228 -4.64 12.75 5.75
CA TYR A 228 -5.86 13.30 6.34
C TYR A 228 -6.29 14.60 5.59
N PRO A 229 -7.57 14.83 5.40
CA PRO A 229 -8.72 13.96 5.65
C PRO A 229 -8.90 12.88 4.58
N VAL A 230 -9.89 11.99 4.81
CA VAL A 230 -10.37 11.09 3.75
C VAL A 230 -11.10 11.91 2.71
N GLY A 231 -10.64 11.85 1.46
CA GLY A 231 -11.31 12.53 0.34
C GLY A 231 -12.53 11.74 -0.16
N HIS A 232 -13.46 12.48 -0.77
CA HIS A 232 -14.56 11.90 -1.56
C HIS A 232 -14.15 11.80 -3.03
N GLN A 233 -14.68 10.81 -3.72
CA GLN A 233 -14.48 10.71 -5.17
C GLN A 233 -15.18 11.89 -5.85
N LEU A 234 -14.52 12.53 -6.81
CA LEU A 234 -15.12 13.66 -7.53
C LEU A 234 -16.41 13.27 -8.25
N SER A 235 -16.52 12.00 -8.67
CA SER A 235 -17.74 11.44 -9.30
C SER A 235 -18.97 11.40 -8.39
N THR A 236 -18.79 11.57 -7.07
CA THR A 236 -19.90 11.52 -6.08
C THR A 236 -20.40 12.91 -5.68
N PHE A 237 -20.14 13.95 -6.49
CA PHE A 237 -20.65 15.29 -6.21
C PHE A 237 -22.19 15.32 -6.26
N THR A 238 -22.77 16.08 -5.34
CA THR A 238 -24.23 16.25 -5.23
C THR A 238 -24.72 17.57 -5.84
N SER A 239 -23.81 18.47 -6.19
CA SER A 239 -24.10 19.74 -6.84
C SER A 239 -22.96 20.21 -7.72
N THR A 240 -23.28 20.97 -8.79
CA THR A 240 -22.28 21.60 -9.67
C THR A 240 -21.30 22.49 -8.88
N ARG A 241 -21.80 23.19 -7.87
CA ARG A 241 -20.95 23.99 -6.97
C ARG A 241 -19.90 23.14 -6.27
N GLN A 242 -20.29 21.99 -5.74
CA GLN A 242 -19.36 21.06 -5.07
C GLN A 242 -18.30 20.53 -6.04
N MET A 243 -18.69 20.17 -7.27
CA MET A 243 -17.77 19.74 -8.32
C MET A 243 -16.76 20.84 -8.65
N VAL A 244 -17.23 22.08 -8.90
CA VAL A 244 -16.36 23.21 -9.24
C VAL A 244 -15.39 23.53 -8.10
N LEU A 245 -15.84 23.52 -6.85
CA LEU A 245 -14.98 23.73 -5.69
C LEU A 245 -13.92 22.63 -5.54
N GLY A 246 -14.29 21.35 -5.80
CA GLY A 246 -13.36 20.25 -5.80
C GLY A 246 -12.30 20.35 -6.91
N LEU A 247 -12.70 20.72 -8.12
CA LEU A 247 -11.78 20.98 -9.25
C LEU A 247 -10.85 22.15 -8.95
N ARG A 248 -11.40 23.26 -8.44
CA ARG A 248 -10.62 24.42 -8.04
C ARG A 248 -9.55 24.04 -7.01
N ALA A 249 -9.93 23.34 -5.94
CA ALA A 249 -8.99 22.89 -4.92
C ALA A 249 -7.90 21.96 -5.48
N ALA A 250 -8.24 21.08 -6.42
CA ALA A 250 -7.27 20.21 -7.09
C ALA A 250 -6.28 21.01 -7.94
N ILE A 251 -6.75 22.02 -8.69
CA ILE A 251 -5.91 22.91 -9.50
C ILE A 251 -5.02 23.76 -8.60
N GLU A 252 -5.54 24.37 -7.54
CA GLU A 252 -4.79 25.13 -6.56
C GLU A 252 -3.68 24.26 -5.92
N GLY A 253 -4.00 23.02 -5.55
CA GLY A 253 -3.02 22.06 -5.04
C GLY A 253 -1.96 21.69 -6.07
N LEU A 254 -2.34 21.52 -7.35
CA LEU A 254 -1.40 21.20 -8.44
C LEU A 254 -0.44 22.38 -8.71
N VAL A 255 -0.99 23.58 -8.90
CA VAL A 255 -0.21 24.81 -9.12
C VAL A 255 0.75 25.02 -7.96
N PHE A 256 0.29 24.85 -6.74
CA PHE A 256 1.06 24.92 -5.54
C PHE A 256 2.26 23.94 -5.53
N ASN A 257 2.03 22.66 -5.91
CA ASN A 257 3.09 21.65 -6.01
C ASN A 257 4.14 22.01 -7.06
N LEU A 258 3.72 22.50 -8.22
CA LEU A 258 4.61 22.88 -9.31
C LEU A 258 5.53 24.04 -8.90
N TRP A 259 4.99 25.06 -8.24
CA TRP A 259 5.74 26.23 -7.78
C TRP A 259 6.70 25.89 -6.63
N SER A 260 6.25 25.07 -5.69
CA SER A 260 7.04 24.73 -4.49
C SER A 260 8.16 23.73 -4.76
N SER A 261 8.05 22.93 -5.81
CA SER A 261 8.96 21.79 -6.03
C SER A 261 9.99 22.01 -7.11
N ASN A 262 9.95 23.13 -7.88
CA ASN A 262 10.75 23.29 -9.11
C ASN A 262 10.68 22.01 -10.00
N ILE A 263 9.60 21.26 -9.91
CA ILE A 263 9.38 20.11 -10.76
C ILE A 263 8.91 20.66 -12.10
N ILE A 264 9.86 20.93 -12.98
CA ILE A 264 9.59 21.05 -14.40
C ILE A 264 9.01 19.70 -14.80
N LEU A 265 7.73 19.68 -15.15
CA LEU A 265 7.11 18.52 -15.81
C LEU A 265 7.96 18.28 -17.07
N LYS A 266 8.80 17.25 -17.05
CA LYS A 266 9.37 16.77 -18.31
C LYS A 266 8.18 16.32 -19.14
N PRO A 267 8.01 16.84 -20.36
CA PRO A 267 6.99 16.32 -21.26
C PRO A 267 7.21 14.82 -21.44
N LEU A 268 6.12 14.06 -21.50
CA LEU A 268 6.10 12.62 -21.76
C LEU A 268 6.68 12.32 -23.12
#